data_fc0b13eb6b5f1368c3a477ddda7017e3
#
_entry.id   fc0b13eb6b5f1368c3a477ddda7017e3
#
_cell.length_a   1.000
_cell.length_b   1.000
_cell.length_c   1.000
_cell.angle_alpha   90.00
_cell.angle_beta   90.00
_cell.angle_gamma   90.00
#
_symmetry.space_group_name_H-M   'P 1'
#
loop_
_entity.id
_entity.type
_entity.pdbx_description
1 polymer ?
#
loop_
_entity_poly.entity_id
_entity_poly.type
_entity_poly.pdbx_seq_one_letter_code
_entity_poly.pdbx_strand_id
1 'polypeptide(L)'
;MIPITLSRKNALRWLIFGIQEAWRAILAFIFRTANRELEVTRTVERLATPGDPEDVLAVMDKFAQKKRFLMNVGVEKGRVLREAVSIRGAQRALELGAYCGYSAVLLGSELRKVGGSLISLEANPMNAAMARRVVSHAGLDDIVEIRVSSAAEGLSKLKGRFDLVFIDHWKGDYLPDLKRIEDADLLKSGALVIADNVGIFSGTLCDYLDYVRTSPSFSSTHYPLPMEYNDTIEDGVEVSIWNPPAQSASA
;
A
#
# COMPACT_ATOMS: atom_id res chain seq x y z
N MET A 1 19.74 -10.01 1.11
CA MET A 1 18.32 -10.36 0.86
C MET A 1 17.80 -11.00 2.13
N ILE A 2 16.94 -10.32 2.88
CA ILE A 2 16.34 -10.88 4.11
C ILE A 2 15.35 -11.96 3.66
N PRO A 3 15.42 -13.19 4.19
CA PRO A 3 14.48 -14.24 3.80
C PRO A 3 13.06 -13.86 4.25
N ILE A 4 12.09 -13.94 3.33
CA ILE A 4 10.67 -13.75 3.65
C ILE A 4 10.21 -14.95 4.46
N THR A 5 9.77 -14.71 5.70
CA THR A 5 9.25 -15.75 6.59
C THR A 5 7.73 -15.62 6.68
N LEU A 6 7.02 -16.64 6.17
CA LEU A 6 5.57 -16.70 6.19
C LEU A 6 5.04 -17.20 7.55
N SER A 7 3.84 -16.79 7.91
CA SER A 7 3.12 -17.34 9.06
C SER A 7 2.92 -18.86 8.92
N ARG A 8 3.22 -19.64 9.97
CA ARG A 8 3.08 -21.10 9.96
C ARG A 8 1.64 -21.57 9.66
N LYS A 9 0.63 -20.81 10.09
CA LYS A 9 -0.79 -21.12 9.84
C LYS A 9 -1.15 -21.14 8.36
N ASN A 10 -0.48 -20.33 7.57
CA ASN A 10 -0.76 -20.14 6.14
C ASN A 10 0.15 -20.95 5.22
N ALA A 11 1.18 -21.64 5.72
CA ALA A 11 2.24 -22.23 4.89
C ALA A 11 1.73 -23.16 3.78
N LEU A 12 0.80 -24.07 4.07
CA LEU A 12 0.24 -24.98 3.06
C LEU A 12 -0.63 -24.24 2.03
N ARG A 13 -1.44 -23.30 2.49
CA ARG A 13 -2.32 -22.49 1.62
C ARG A 13 -1.50 -21.59 0.69
N TRP A 14 -0.40 -21.04 1.21
CA TRP A 14 0.57 -20.28 0.44
C TRP A 14 1.28 -21.15 -0.62
N LEU A 15 1.63 -22.38 -0.27
CA LEU A 15 2.25 -23.32 -1.23
C LEU A 15 1.29 -23.60 -2.40
N ILE A 16 0.03 -23.90 -2.12
CA ILE A 16 -0.99 -24.14 -3.15
C ILE A 16 -1.20 -22.90 -4.01
N PHE A 17 -1.36 -21.73 -3.38
CA PHE A 17 -1.49 -20.46 -4.09
C PHE A 17 -0.26 -20.16 -4.95
N GLY A 18 0.96 -20.34 -4.42
CA GLY A 18 2.20 -20.13 -5.15
C GLY A 18 2.34 -21.05 -6.37
N ILE A 19 1.92 -22.33 -6.25
CA ILE A 19 1.89 -23.27 -7.38
C ILE A 19 0.91 -22.79 -8.45
N GLN A 20 -0.29 -22.36 -8.07
CA GLN A 20 -1.29 -21.85 -9.02
C GLN A 20 -0.80 -20.61 -9.76
N GLU A 21 -0.18 -19.66 -9.05
CA GLU A 21 0.38 -18.44 -9.68
C GLU A 21 1.60 -18.74 -10.55
N ALA A 22 2.45 -19.71 -10.16
CA ALA A 22 3.56 -20.16 -11.00
C ALA A 22 3.06 -20.78 -12.33
N TRP A 23 2.02 -21.61 -12.28
CA TRP A 23 1.39 -22.15 -13.50
C TRP A 23 0.80 -21.06 -14.38
N ARG A 24 0.11 -20.08 -13.80
CA ARG A 24 -0.41 -18.92 -14.54
C ARG A 24 0.70 -18.10 -15.19
N ALA A 25 1.82 -17.89 -14.48
CA ALA A 25 2.98 -17.19 -15.03
C ALA A 25 3.65 -17.97 -16.18
N ILE A 26 3.77 -19.31 -16.07
CA ILE A 26 4.29 -20.16 -17.12
C ILE A 26 3.38 -20.10 -18.36
N LEU A 27 2.07 -20.20 -18.18
CA LEU A 27 1.12 -20.08 -19.30
C LEU A 27 1.21 -18.69 -19.95
N ALA A 28 1.30 -17.62 -19.15
CA ALA A 28 1.47 -16.26 -19.65
C ALA A 28 2.77 -16.11 -20.48
N PHE A 29 3.86 -16.72 -20.04
CA PHE A 29 5.13 -16.75 -20.78
C PHE A 29 5.02 -17.55 -22.10
N ILE A 30 4.43 -18.75 -22.06
CA ILE A 30 4.23 -19.61 -23.24
C ILE A 30 3.40 -18.92 -24.31
N PHE A 31 2.30 -18.25 -23.89
CA PHE A 31 1.40 -17.54 -24.81
C PHE A 31 1.84 -16.11 -25.12
N ARG A 32 3.05 -15.68 -24.69
CA ARG A 32 3.55 -14.30 -24.85
C ARG A 32 2.52 -13.23 -24.48
N THR A 33 1.74 -13.50 -23.43
CA THR A 33 0.79 -12.51 -22.93
C THR A 33 1.55 -11.31 -22.36
N ALA A 34 0.94 -10.13 -22.45
CA ALA A 34 1.50 -8.91 -21.90
C ALA A 34 1.83 -9.06 -20.41
N ASN A 35 2.83 -8.31 -19.95
CA ASN A 35 3.11 -8.15 -18.53
C ASN A 35 1.78 -7.83 -17.79
N ARG A 36 1.56 -8.46 -16.63
CA ARG A 36 0.33 -8.38 -15.83
C ARG A 36 -0.06 -6.93 -15.52
N GLU A 37 0.91 -6.12 -15.18
CA GLU A 37 0.75 -4.71 -14.84
C GLU A 37 0.26 -3.89 -16.05
N LEU A 38 0.81 -4.16 -17.23
CA LEU A 38 0.34 -3.54 -18.48
C LEU A 38 -1.06 -4.06 -18.89
N GLU A 39 -1.34 -5.33 -18.64
CA GLU A 39 -2.63 -5.94 -18.98
C GLU A 39 -3.77 -5.34 -18.14
N VAL A 40 -3.58 -5.18 -16.82
CA VAL A 40 -4.59 -4.55 -15.96
C VAL A 40 -4.78 -3.09 -16.32
N THR A 41 -3.69 -2.34 -16.57
CA THR A 41 -3.77 -0.92 -16.99
C THR A 41 -4.59 -0.76 -18.27
N ARG A 42 -4.30 -1.56 -19.31
CA ARG A 42 -5.09 -1.56 -20.55
C ARG A 42 -6.54 -2.00 -20.34
N THR A 43 -6.79 -2.86 -19.37
CA THR A 43 -8.15 -3.30 -19.04
C THR A 43 -8.93 -2.16 -18.39
N VAL A 44 -8.31 -1.42 -17.49
CA VAL A 44 -8.87 -0.20 -16.89
C VAL A 44 -9.19 0.83 -17.98
N GLU A 45 -8.22 1.20 -18.81
CA GLU A 45 -8.40 2.21 -19.88
C GLU A 45 -9.50 1.85 -20.87
N ARG A 46 -9.77 0.56 -21.07
CA ARG A 46 -10.80 0.09 -21.99
C ARG A 46 -12.18 -0.05 -21.38
N LEU A 47 -12.28 -0.43 -20.10
CA LEU A 47 -13.52 -0.87 -19.48
C LEU A 47 -14.04 0.07 -18.39
N ALA A 48 -13.15 0.79 -17.71
CA ALA A 48 -13.56 1.72 -16.67
C ALA A 48 -13.98 3.07 -17.26
N THR A 49 -14.92 3.70 -16.61
CA THR A 49 -15.39 5.05 -16.94
C THR A 49 -14.30 6.06 -16.61
N PRO A 50 -13.81 6.87 -17.59
CA PRO A 50 -12.83 7.90 -17.32
C PRO A 50 -13.33 8.91 -16.26
N GLY A 51 -12.49 9.23 -15.29
CA GLY A 51 -12.81 10.17 -14.22
C GLY A 51 -13.63 9.56 -13.07
N ASP A 52 -13.93 8.26 -13.11
CA ASP A 52 -14.64 7.55 -12.04
C ASP A 52 -13.68 6.61 -11.29
N PRO A 53 -13.13 7.03 -10.12
CA PRO A 53 -12.23 6.21 -9.33
C PRO A 53 -12.85 4.88 -8.85
N GLU A 54 -14.15 4.88 -8.53
CA GLU A 54 -14.81 3.67 -8.02
C GLU A 54 -14.98 2.61 -9.12
N ASP A 55 -15.29 3.03 -10.34
CA ASP A 55 -15.35 2.11 -11.49
C ASP A 55 -13.94 1.59 -11.87
N VAL A 56 -12.91 2.43 -11.77
CA VAL A 56 -11.51 2.00 -11.94
C VAL A 56 -11.15 0.90 -10.95
N LEU A 57 -11.43 1.09 -9.65
CA LEU A 57 -11.18 0.08 -8.61
C LEU A 57 -11.96 -1.20 -8.87
N ALA A 58 -13.24 -1.11 -9.21
CA ALA A 58 -14.10 -2.27 -9.52
C ALA A 58 -13.57 -3.08 -10.72
N VAL A 59 -13.06 -2.42 -11.76
CA VAL A 59 -12.44 -3.09 -12.91
C VAL A 59 -11.14 -3.80 -12.50
N MET A 60 -10.30 -3.19 -11.64
CA MET A 60 -9.09 -3.80 -11.13
C MET A 60 -9.39 -5.02 -10.24
N ASP A 61 -10.38 -4.93 -9.35
CA ASP A 61 -10.83 -6.05 -8.51
C ASP A 61 -11.34 -7.22 -9.36
N LYS A 62 -12.17 -6.93 -10.36
CA LYS A 62 -12.67 -7.95 -11.28
C LYS A 62 -11.57 -8.62 -12.09
N PHE A 63 -10.55 -7.86 -12.48
CA PHE A 63 -9.37 -8.40 -13.15
C PHE A 63 -8.59 -9.33 -12.21
N ALA A 64 -8.33 -8.90 -10.97
CA ALA A 64 -7.59 -9.67 -9.97
C ALA A 64 -8.28 -11.00 -9.64
N GLN A 65 -9.60 -10.98 -9.46
CA GLN A 65 -10.40 -12.16 -9.13
C GLN A 65 -10.55 -13.14 -10.31
N LYS A 66 -10.72 -12.62 -11.54
CA LYS A 66 -11.14 -13.46 -12.68
C LYS A 66 -10.03 -13.80 -13.66
N LYS A 67 -8.97 -12.99 -13.73
CA LYS A 67 -7.91 -13.16 -14.71
C LYS A 67 -6.57 -13.51 -14.09
N ARG A 68 -5.99 -12.59 -13.36
CA ARG A 68 -4.63 -12.71 -12.81
C ARG A 68 -4.57 -11.97 -11.48
N PHE A 69 -4.11 -12.64 -10.45
CA PHE A 69 -3.91 -12.04 -9.12
C PHE A 69 -3.07 -10.75 -9.21
N LEU A 70 -3.49 -9.73 -8.47
CA LEU A 70 -2.78 -8.47 -8.28
C LEU A 70 -2.44 -8.31 -6.80
N MET A 71 -1.25 -7.82 -6.52
CA MET A 71 -0.81 -7.49 -5.15
C MET A 71 -1.35 -6.10 -4.75
N ASN A 72 -2.67 -5.96 -4.76
CA ASN A 72 -3.35 -4.74 -4.33
C ASN A 72 -3.76 -4.89 -2.87
N VAL A 73 -4.05 -3.78 -2.21
CA VAL A 73 -4.63 -3.81 -0.86
C VAL A 73 -6.01 -4.50 -0.83
N GLY A 74 -6.75 -4.49 -1.95
CA GLY A 74 -8.07 -5.11 -2.10
C GLY A 74 -9.17 -4.39 -1.32
N VAL A 75 -10.40 -4.94 -1.42
CA VAL A 75 -11.61 -4.28 -0.89
C VAL A 75 -11.60 -4.21 0.64
N GLU A 76 -11.34 -5.32 1.32
CA GLU A 76 -11.50 -5.40 2.79
C GLU A 76 -10.45 -4.54 3.52
N LYS A 77 -9.17 -4.69 3.17
CA LYS A 77 -8.11 -3.84 3.74
C LYS A 77 -8.23 -2.38 3.27
N GLY A 78 -8.71 -2.17 2.04
CA GLY A 78 -9.01 -0.85 1.49
C GLY A 78 -10.05 -0.06 2.29
N ARG A 79 -11.00 -0.71 2.97
CA ARG A 79 -11.94 -0.03 3.89
C ARG A 79 -11.20 0.66 5.04
N VAL A 80 -10.18 0.02 5.60
CA VAL A 80 -9.36 0.62 6.67
C VAL A 80 -8.68 1.90 6.18
N LEU A 81 -8.16 1.91 4.94
CA LEU A 81 -7.57 3.11 4.34
C LEU A 81 -8.60 4.22 4.12
N ARG A 82 -9.79 3.89 3.62
CA ARG A 82 -10.89 4.87 3.47
C ARG A 82 -11.29 5.50 4.81
N GLU A 83 -11.46 4.68 5.84
CA GLU A 83 -11.79 5.13 7.19
C GLU A 83 -10.70 6.01 7.78
N ALA A 84 -9.43 5.69 7.55
CA ALA A 84 -8.30 6.50 7.99
C ALA A 84 -8.36 7.93 7.43
N VAL A 85 -8.71 8.10 6.16
CA VAL A 85 -8.86 9.44 5.56
C VAL A 85 -10.13 10.12 6.07
N SER A 86 -11.28 9.44 6.03
CA SER A 86 -12.59 10.06 6.30
C SER A 86 -12.79 10.41 7.78
N ILE A 87 -12.40 9.50 8.71
CA ILE A 87 -12.63 9.70 10.16
C ILE A 87 -11.59 10.63 10.76
N ARG A 88 -10.33 10.54 10.31
CA ARG A 88 -9.24 11.37 10.85
C ARG A 88 -9.08 12.70 10.12
N GLY A 89 -9.76 12.89 8.98
CA GLY A 89 -9.64 14.11 8.19
C GLY A 89 -8.24 14.30 7.62
N ALA A 90 -7.56 13.19 7.26
CA ALA A 90 -6.22 13.25 6.69
C ALA A 90 -6.25 14.06 5.39
N GLN A 91 -5.40 15.09 5.29
CA GLN A 91 -5.31 15.94 4.11
C GLN A 91 -4.01 15.72 3.33
N ARG A 92 -2.97 15.23 3.97
CA ARG A 92 -1.69 14.99 3.33
C ARG A 92 -1.21 13.58 3.61
N ALA A 93 -1.24 12.74 2.59
CA ALA A 93 -0.87 11.34 2.69
C ALA A 93 0.44 11.03 1.94
N LEU A 94 1.15 10.04 2.45
CA LEU A 94 2.33 9.43 1.84
C LEU A 94 2.07 7.93 1.66
N GLU A 95 2.41 7.40 0.50
CA GLU A 95 2.38 5.97 0.22
C GLU A 95 3.77 5.48 -0.17
N LEU A 96 4.17 4.35 0.38
CA LEU A 96 5.38 3.63 0.01
C LEU A 96 4.99 2.33 -0.70
N GLY A 97 5.14 2.32 -2.03
CA GLY A 97 4.73 1.22 -2.90
C GLY A 97 3.39 1.48 -3.60
N ALA A 98 3.44 1.95 -4.86
CA ALA A 98 2.24 2.20 -5.67
C ALA A 98 1.78 0.98 -6.47
N TYR A 99 2.70 0.09 -6.83
CA TYR A 99 2.47 -1.03 -7.75
C TYR A 99 1.73 -0.56 -9.02
N CYS A 100 0.46 -0.98 -9.20
CA CYS A 100 -0.38 -0.56 -10.34
C CYS A 100 -1.33 0.60 -10.01
N GLY A 101 -1.20 1.24 -8.85
CA GLY A 101 -1.95 2.43 -8.47
C GLY A 101 -3.32 2.20 -7.83
N TYR A 102 -3.65 0.97 -7.40
CA TYR A 102 -4.93 0.68 -6.75
C TYR A 102 -5.13 1.50 -5.48
N SER A 103 -4.22 1.38 -4.51
CA SER A 103 -4.25 2.12 -3.25
C SER A 103 -4.12 3.62 -3.46
N ALA A 104 -3.32 4.05 -4.45
CA ALA A 104 -3.20 5.45 -4.84
C ALA A 104 -4.53 6.03 -5.35
N VAL A 105 -5.29 5.28 -6.18
CA VAL A 105 -6.64 5.68 -6.62
C VAL A 105 -7.61 5.71 -5.45
N LEU A 106 -7.59 4.68 -4.59
CA LEU A 106 -8.46 4.58 -3.42
C LEU A 106 -8.23 5.76 -2.45
N LEU A 107 -6.98 5.99 -2.04
CA LEU A 107 -6.61 7.09 -1.16
C LEU A 107 -6.88 8.46 -1.84
N GLY A 108 -6.53 8.59 -3.12
CA GLY A 108 -6.75 9.82 -3.88
C GLY A 108 -8.23 10.19 -3.98
N SER A 109 -9.12 9.20 -4.16
CA SER A 109 -10.56 9.44 -4.21
C SER A 109 -11.11 9.97 -2.88
N GLU A 110 -10.63 9.45 -1.75
CA GLU A 110 -11.03 9.92 -0.42
C GLU A 110 -10.41 11.29 -0.10
N LEU A 111 -9.13 11.48 -0.42
CA LEU A 111 -8.43 12.76 -0.20
C LEU A 111 -9.06 13.91 -0.98
N ARG A 112 -9.55 13.65 -2.21
CA ARG A 112 -10.30 14.65 -3.00
C ARG A 112 -11.50 15.20 -2.24
N LYS A 113 -12.22 14.37 -1.49
CA LYS A 113 -13.42 14.78 -0.74
C LYS A 113 -13.11 15.77 0.37
N VAL A 114 -11.87 15.75 0.88
CA VAL A 114 -11.41 16.62 1.98
C VAL A 114 -10.40 17.69 1.54
N GLY A 115 -10.18 17.84 0.22
CA GLY A 115 -9.22 18.80 -0.34
C GLY A 115 -7.76 18.44 -0.04
N GLY A 116 -7.47 17.16 0.10
CA GLY A 116 -6.13 16.64 0.41
C GLY A 116 -5.31 16.26 -0.81
N SER A 117 -4.14 15.68 -0.56
CA SER A 117 -3.21 15.21 -1.59
C SER A 117 -2.42 13.99 -1.16
N LEU A 118 -1.96 13.19 -2.13
CA LEU A 118 -1.14 12.00 -1.95
C LEU A 118 0.19 12.13 -2.69
N ILE A 119 1.29 11.81 -2.01
CA ILE A 119 2.57 11.49 -2.67
C ILE A 119 2.78 9.98 -2.53
N SER A 120 2.99 9.29 -3.65
CA SER A 120 3.27 7.86 -3.68
C SER A 120 4.67 7.60 -4.26
N LEU A 121 5.50 6.87 -3.52
CA LEU A 121 6.86 6.50 -3.93
C LEU A 121 6.85 5.07 -4.46
N GLU A 122 7.28 4.89 -5.72
CA GLU A 122 7.39 3.58 -6.37
C GLU A 122 8.78 3.40 -6.96
N ALA A 123 9.48 2.34 -6.51
CA ALA A 123 10.85 2.10 -6.91
C ALA A 123 10.97 1.57 -8.36
N ASN A 124 9.97 0.81 -8.82
CA ASN A 124 9.98 0.25 -10.17
C ASN A 124 9.40 1.26 -11.17
N PRO A 125 10.20 1.78 -12.14
CA PRO A 125 9.73 2.77 -13.09
C PRO A 125 8.59 2.27 -14.00
N MET A 126 8.52 0.95 -14.27
CA MET A 126 7.42 0.38 -15.05
C MET A 126 6.12 0.38 -14.27
N ASN A 127 6.16 -0.01 -12.98
CA ASN A 127 5.00 0.06 -12.09
C ASN A 127 4.52 1.49 -11.94
N ALA A 128 5.44 2.42 -11.67
CA ALA A 128 5.11 3.85 -11.56
C ALA A 128 4.46 4.40 -12.84
N ALA A 129 4.92 3.97 -14.02
CA ALA A 129 4.30 4.36 -15.29
C ALA A 129 2.87 3.80 -15.42
N MET A 130 2.63 2.56 -14.99
CA MET A 130 1.29 1.97 -15.00
C MET A 130 0.38 2.65 -13.96
N ALA A 131 0.88 2.89 -12.75
CA ALA A 131 0.14 3.60 -11.70
C ALA A 131 -0.29 5.00 -12.16
N ARG A 132 0.60 5.78 -12.79
CA ARG A 132 0.24 7.11 -13.33
C ARG A 132 -0.88 7.03 -14.35
N ARG A 133 -0.87 6.05 -15.26
CA ARG A 133 -1.94 5.86 -16.25
C ARG A 133 -3.28 5.53 -15.60
N VAL A 134 -3.26 4.67 -14.58
CA VAL A 134 -4.47 4.30 -13.82
C VAL A 134 -5.01 5.49 -13.03
N VAL A 135 -4.14 6.24 -12.34
CA VAL A 135 -4.48 7.47 -11.61
C VAL A 135 -5.06 8.53 -12.56
N SER A 136 -4.43 8.72 -13.73
CA SER A 136 -4.91 9.65 -14.75
C SER A 136 -6.27 9.24 -15.30
N HIS A 137 -6.47 7.94 -15.58
CA HIS A 137 -7.77 7.44 -16.03
C HIS A 137 -8.88 7.64 -14.98
N ALA A 138 -8.53 7.52 -13.68
CA ALA A 138 -9.41 7.83 -12.56
C ALA A 138 -9.64 9.36 -12.39
N GLY A 139 -8.98 10.20 -13.17
CA GLY A 139 -9.06 11.65 -13.10
C GLY A 139 -8.52 12.23 -11.81
N LEU A 140 -7.42 11.67 -11.27
CA LEU A 140 -6.84 12.04 -9.97
C LEU A 140 -5.46 12.70 -10.08
N ASP A 141 -5.07 13.18 -11.27
CA ASP A 141 -3.74 13.78 -11.53
C ASP A 141 -3.45 15.02 -10.66
N ASP A 142 -4.48 15.72 -10.24
CA ASP A 142 -4.40 16.92 -9.38
C ASP A 142 -4.27 16.58 -7.87
N ILE A 143 -4.56 15.34 -7.49
CA ILE A 143 -4.58 14.86 -6.10
C ILE A 143 -3.40 13.93 -5.81
N VAL A 144 -3.01 13.10 -6.78
CA VAL A 144 -2.04 12.00 -6.61
C VAL A 144 -0.79 12.24 -7.42
N GLU A 145 0.35 12.34 -6.75
CA GLU A 145 1.67 12.41 -7.38
C GLU A 145 2.42 11.09 -7.22
N ILE A 146 2.63 10.35 -8.32
CA ILE A 146 3.46 9.13 -8.33
C ILE A 146 4.91 9.51 -8.64
N ARG A 147 5.84 9.29 -7.72
CA ARG A 147 7.28 9.53 -7.89
C ARG A 147 8.04 8.22 -8.09
N VAL A 148 8.90 8.18 -9.11
CA VAL A 148 9.84 7.06 -9.30
C VAL A 148 11.01 7.24 -8.34
N SER A 149 11.01 6.50 -7.25
CA SER A 149 12.07 6.53 -6.26
C SER A 149 11.96 5.33 -5.33
N SER A 150 13.06 4.83 -4.82
CA SER A 150 13.03 4.01 -3.61
C SER A 150 12.52 4.86 -2.43
N ALA A 151 11.95 4.21 -1.40
CA ALA A 151 11.52 4.92 -0.20
C ALA A 151 12.72 5.65 0.44
N ALA A 152 13.87 4.96 0.60
CA ALA A 152 15.07 5.52 1.20
C ALA A 152 15.55 6.82 0.53
N GLU A 153 15.52 6.88 -0.82
CA GLU A 153 15.92 8.08 -1.58
C GLU A 153 14.82 9.14 -1.60
N GLY A 154 13.58 8.71 -1.75
CA GLY A 154 12.43 9.62 -1.87
C GLY A 154 12.16 10.37 -0.57
N LEU A 155 12.18 9.67 0.58
CA LEU A 155 11.90 10.26 1.89
C LEU A 155 12.83 11.43 2.22
N SER A 156 14.12 11.34 1.87
CA SER A 156 15.10 12.42 2.10
C SER A 156 14.80 13.72 1.35
N LYS A 157 13.97 13.65 0.30
CA LYS A 157 13.61 14.79 -0.57
C LYS A 157 12.23 15.38 -0.22
N LEU A 158 11.49 14.72 0.68
CA LEU A 158 10.17 15.21 1.11
C LEU A 158 10.32 16.36 2.10
N LYS A 159 9.32 17.23 2.09
CA LYS A 159 9.23 18.37 3.02
C LYS A 159 7.84 18.46 3.60
N GLY A 160 7.76 18.90 4.85
CA GLY A 160 6.51 19.03 5.58
C GLY A 160 5.99 17.68 6.06
N ARG A 161 5.03 17.70 6.95
CA ARG A 161 4.54 16.51 7.66
C ARG A 161 3.28 15.95 7.04
N PHE A 162 3.07 14.65 7.21
CA PHE A 162 1.94 13.87 6.71
C PHE A 162 0.97 13.54 7.85
N ASP A 163 -0.31 13.47 7.54
CA ASP A 163 -1.38 13.02 8.42
C ASP A 163 -1.54 11.49 8.36
N LEU A 164 -1.19 10.91 7.20
CA LEU A 164 -1.31 9.49 6.92
C LEU A 164 -0.08 9.00 6.17
N VAL A 165 0.47 7.88 6.61
CA VAL A 165 1.50 7.12 5.86
C VAL A 165 0.99 5.70 5.65
N PHE A 166 0.92 5.26 4.40
CA PHE A 166 0.62 3.88 4.02
C PHE A 166 1.90 3.17 3.57
N ILE A 167 2.22 2.05 4.19
CA ILE A 167 3.44 1.26 3.96
C ILE A 167 3.05 -0.08 3.35
N ASP A 168 3.32 -0.25 2.04
CA ASP A 168 3.03 -1.48 1.30
C ASP A 168 4.08 -1.79 0.23
N HIS A 169 5.35 -1.59 0.55
CA HIS A 169 6.46 -1.90 -0.32
C HIS A 169 7.20 -3.18 0.12
N TRP A 170 8.53 -3.27 -0.07
CA TRP A 170 9.33 -4.41 0.33
C TRP A 170 9.34 -4.60 1.86
N LYS A 171 8.90 -5.77 2.33
CA LYS A 171 8.64 -6.00 3.76
C LYS A 171 9.87 -5.85 4.66
N GLY A 172 11.09 -6.14 4.15
CA GLY A 172 12.34 -5.93 4.90
C GLY A 172 12.70 -4.46 5.16
N ASP A 173 12.06 -3.52 4.47
CA ASP A 173 12.34 -2.09 4.58
C ASP A 173 11.31 -1.32 5.45
N TYR A 174 10.26 -2.00 5.98
CA TYR A 174 9.21 -1.33 6.76
C TYR A 174 9.77 -0.59 7.98
N LEU A 175 10.53 -1.27 8.84
CA LEU A 175 11.12 -0.62 10.00
C LEU A 175 12.21 0.41 9.63
N PRO A 176 13.18 0.09 8.75
CA PRO A 176 14.13 1.09 8.29
C PRO A 176 13.50 2.36 7.71
N ASP A 177 12.44 2.22 6.91
CA ASP A 177 11.80 3.38 6.29
C ASP A 177 10.89 4.14 7.26
N LEU A 178 10.22 3.45 8.21
CA LEU A 178 9.53 4.12 9.30
C LEU A 178 10.50 4.99 10.14
N LYS A 179 11.68 4.46 10.45
CA LYS A 179 12.73 5.23 11.14
C LYS A 179 13.17 6.46 10.35
N ARG A 180 13.36 6.34 9.03
CA ARG A 180 13.67 7.49 8.16
C ARG A 180 12.56 8.54 8.17
N ILE A 181 11.30 8.11 8.21
CA ILE A 181 10.15 9.00 8.30
C ILE A 181 10.16 9.77 9.63
N GLU A 182 10.47 9.09 10.74
CA GLU A 182 10.61 9.71 12.07
C GLU A 182 11.80 10.70 12.10
N ASP A 183 12.98 10.26 11.66
CA ASP A 183 14.21 11.05 11.67
C ASP A 183 14.11 12.32 10.79
N ALA A 184 13.34 12.23 9.70
CA ALA A 184 13.08 13.34 8.80
C ALA A 184 11.91 14.25 9.26
N ASP A 185 11.34 14.00 10.44
CA ASP A 185 10.20 14.75 11.01
C ASP A 185 9.01 14.85 10.03
N LEU A 186 8.68 13.75 9.37
CA LEU A 186 7.64 13.71 8.35
C LEU A 186 6.24 13.36 8.90
N LEU A 187 6.08 13.10 10.21
CA LEU A 187 4.79 12.79 10.82
C LEU A 187 4.23 13.99 11.60
N LYS A 188 2.95 14.29 11.39
CA LYS A 188 2.21 15.17 12.31
C LYS A 188 1.91 14.41 13.60
N SER A 189 1.76 15.15 14.70
CA SER A 189 1.21 14.55 15.92
C SER A 189 -0.18 14.00 15.66
N GLY A 190 -0.43 12.75 16.05
CA GLY A 190 -1.66 12.01 15.74
C GLY A 190 -1.73 11.41 14.35
N ALA A 191 -0.67 11.50 13.55
CA ALA A 191 -0.62 10.88 12.22
C ALA A 191 -0.83 9.36 12.30
N LEU A 192 -1.50 8.82 11.29
CA LEU A 192 -1.66 7.38 11.14
C LEU A 192 -0.53 6.80 10.28
N VAL A 193 0.05 5.72 10.75
CA VAL A 193 0.94 4.84 9.97
C VAL A 193 0.22 3.51 9.81
N ILE A 194 -0.11 3.14 8.58
CA ILE A 194 -0.82 1.91 8.24
C ILE A 194 0.12 1.02 7.45
N ALA A 195 0.36 -0.20 7.95
CA ALA A 195 1.20 -1.20 7.30
C ALA A 195 0.37 -2.38 6.81
N ASP A 196 0.52 -2.75 5.54
CA ASP A 196 -0.19 -3.89 4.95
C ASP A 196 0.58 -5.21 5.08
N ASN A 197 -0.14 -6.33 4.93
CA ASN A 197 0.34 -7.71 4.93
C ASN A 197 1.06 -8.14 6.22
N VAL A 198 0.68 -7.56 7.34
CA VAL A 198 1.35 -7.82 8.63
C VAL A 198 1.01 -9.20 9.21
N GLY A 199 -0.09 -9.82 8.78
CA GLY A 199 -0.43 -11.18 9.15
C GLY A 199 0.39 -12.22 8.38
N ILE A 200 0.39 -12.12 7.06
CA ILE A 200 1.08 -13.06 6.16
C ILE A 200 2.59 -13.02 6.39
N PHE A 201 3.17 -11.82 6.45
CA PHE A 201 4.60 -11.61 6.61
C PHE A 201 5.02 -11.32 8.06
N SER A 202 4.22 -11.72 9.05
CA SER A 202 4.51 -11.45 10.47
C SER A 202 5.91 -11.89 10.91
N GLY A 203 6.42 -12.99 10.36
CA GLY A 203 7.77 -13.45 10.64
C GLY A 203 8.87 -12.55 10.06
N THR A 204 8.65 -11.93 8.90
CA THR A 204 9.57 -10.96 8.29
C THR A 204 9.45 -9.58 8.94
N LEU A 205 8.25 -9.24 9.41
CA LEU A 205 7.90 -7.94 9.98
C LEU A 205 8.00 -7.91 11.51
N CYS A 206 8.58 -8.93 12.16
CA CYS A 206 8.63 -9.02 13.62
C CYS A 206 9.24 -7.75 14.24
N ASP A 207 10.37 -7.27 13.73
CA ASP A 207 11.03 -6.08 14.26
C ASP A 207 10.19 -4.81 14.08
N TYR A 208 9.49 -4.67 12.94
CA TYR A 208 8.56 -3.57 12.71
C TYR A 208 7.38 -3.62 13.69
N LEU A 209 6.74 -4.79 13.81
CA LEU A 209 5.60 -4.98 14.68
C LEU A 209 5.96 -4.79 16.16
N ASP A 210 7.09 -5.34 16.60
CA ASP A 210 7.59 -5.13 17.96
C ASP A 210 7.82 -3.65 18.21
N TYR A 211 8.45 -2.94 17.26
CA TYR A 211 8.73 -1.52 17.41
C TYR A 211 7.44 -0.70 17.56
N VAL A 212 6.48 -0.82 16.66
CA VAL A 212 5.26 0.02 16.72
C VAL A 212 4.33 -0.35 17.88
N ARG A 213 4.41 -1.60 18.38
CA ARG A 213 3.58 -2.08 19.49
C ARG A 213 4.17 -1.81 20.88
N THR A 214 5.49 -1.61 20.99
CA THR A 214 6.16 -1.42 22.28
C THR A 214 6.73 -0.02 22.47
N SER A 215 6.97 0.72 21.40
CA SER A 215 7.46 2.11 21.48
C SER A 215 6.42 3.02 22.12
N PRO A 216 6.80 3.87 23.08
CA PRO A 216 5.91 4.88 23.67
C PRO A 216 5.45 5.93 22.65
N SER A 217 6.11 6.02 21.51
CA SER A 217 5.77 6.96 20.44
C SER A 217 4.62 6.47 19.55
N PHE A 218 4.15 5.24 19.72
CA PHE A 218 3.07 4.68 18.92
C PHE A 218 1.98 4.04 19.79
N SER A 219 0.74 4.15 19.32
CA SER A 219 -0.38 3.35 19.81
C SER A 219 -0.90 2.52 18.64
N SER A 220 -0.62 1.21 18.66
CA SER A 220 -0.91 0.31 17.54
C SER A 220 -2.11 -0.58 17.78
N THR A 221 -2.85 -0.86 16.72
CA THR A 221 -3.97 -1.80 16.67
C THR A 221 -3.84 -2.68 15.44
N HIS A 222 -3.89 -3.99 15.65
CA HIS A 222 -3.93 -4.97 14.58
C HIS A 222 -5.37 -5.22 14.14
N TYR A 223 -5.62 -5.13 12.84
CA TYR A 223 -6.89 -5.49 12.20
C TYR A 223 -6.70 -6.79 11.41
N PRO A 224 -7.14 -7.95 11.96
CA PRO A 224 -7.07 -9.21 11.23
C PRO A 224 -8.09 -9.20 10.09
N LEU A 225 -7.60 -9.39 8.89
CA LEU A 225 -8.37 -9.36 7.64
C LEU A 225 -7.87 -10.49 6.73
N PRO A 226 -8.67 -10.95 5.77
CA PRO A 226 -8.20 -11.91 4.79
C PRO A 226 -7.18 -11.27 3.84
N MET A 227 -6.36 -12.13 3.21
CA MET A 227 -5.54 -11.73 2.08
C MET A 227 -6.44 -11.24 0.94
N GLU A 228 -5.97 -10.25 0.20
CA GLU A 228 -6.67 -9.74 -0.97
C GLU A 228 -7.06 -10.86 -1.94
N TYR A 229 -8.32 -10.88 -2.33
CA TYR A 229 -8.93 -11.86 -3.25
C TYR A 229 -8.82 -13.34 -2.82
N ASN A 230 -8.48 -13.62 -1.56
CA ASN A 230 -8.36 -14.99 -1.04
C ASN A 230 -8.72 -15.08 0.45
N ASP A 231 -10.00 -15.32 0.74
CA ASP A 231 -10.55 -15.40 2.11
C ASP A 231 -10.02 -16.59 2.92
N THR A 232 -9.29 -17.51 2.29
CA THR A 232 -8.73 -18.69 2.99
C THR A 232 -7.38 -18.42 3.64
N ILE A 233 -6.73 -17.32 3.31
CA ILE A 233 -5.42 -16.93 3.84
C ILE A 233 -5.62 -15.78 4.82
N GLU A 234 -5.20 -15.99 6.07
CA GLU A 234 -5.22 -14.94 7.10
C GLU A 234 -4.12 -13.90 6.86
N ASP A 235 -4.48 -12.64 6.92
CA ASP A 235 -3.60 -11.49 6.81
C ASP A 235 -4.06 -10.38 7.77
N GLY A 236 -3.72 -9.15 7.49
CA GLY A 236 -4.18 -7.98 8.24
C GLY A 236 -3.37 -6.73 7.97
N VAL A 237 -3.85 -5.66 8.54
CA VAL A 237 -3.16 -4.37 8.58
C VAL A 237 -2.85 -3.97 10.02
N GLU A 238 -1.73 -3.30 10.22
CA GLU A 238 -1.39 -2.67 11.50
C GLU A 238 -1.61 -1.18 11.36
N VAL A 239 -2.46 -0.61 12.22
CA VAL A 239 -2.73 0.83 12.27
C VAL A 239 -2.10 1.40 13.53
N SER A 240 -1.13 2.29 13.35
CA SER A 240 -0.35 2.88 14.43
C SER A 240 -0.56 4.41 14.45
N ILE A 241 -0.92 4.96 15.60
CA ILE A 241 -1.06 6.40 15.81
C ILE A 241 0.28 6.92 16.33
N TRP A 242 0.86 7.90 15.64
CA TRP A 242 2.08 8.57 16.05
C TRP A 242 1.82 9.57 17.18
N ASN A 243 2.43 9.34 18.33
CA ASN A 243 2.42 10.22 19.47
C ASN A 243 3.88 10.67 19.75
N PRO A 244 4.33 11.81 19.23
CA PRO A 244 5.72 12.22 19.44
C PRO A 244 6.02 12.31 20.93
N PRO A 245 7.22 11.91 21.37
CA PRO A 245 7.63 12.11 22.76
C PRO A 245 7.52 13.59 23.09
N ALA A 246 7.04 13.89 24.30
CA ALA A 246 6.99 15.27 24.78
C ALA A 246 8.38 15.90 24.58
N GLN A 247 8.46 16.97 23.79
CA GLN A 247 9.71 17.72 23.67
C GLN A 247 10.06 18.16 25.09
N SER A 248 11.18 17.67 25.62
CA SER A 248 11.74 18.22 26.84
C SER A 248 11.95 19.71 26.58
N ALA A 249 11.17 20.55 27.25
CA ALA A 249 11.38 21.99 27.19
C ALA A 249 12.86 22.23 27.50
N SER A 250 13.61 22.59 26.47
CA SER A 250 14.99 23.05 26.65
C SER A 250 14.95 24.28 27.50
N ALA A 251 15.39 24.13 28.75
CA ALA A 251 15.59 25.18 29.71
C ALA A 251 16.65 26.19 29.25
#